data_59f84f5d2a430ac41ed68bbddfac31ec
#
_entry.id   59f84f5d2a430ac41ed68bbddfac31ec
#
_cell.length_a   1.000
_cell.length_b   1.000
_cell.length_c   1.000
_cell.angle_alpha   90.00
_cell.angle_beta   90.00
_cell.angle_gamma   90.00
#
_symmetry.space_group_name_H-M   'P 1'
#
loop_
_entity.id
_entity.type
_entity.pdbx_description
1 polymer ?
#
loop_
_entity_poly.entity_id
_entity_poly.type
_entity_poly.pdbx_seq_one_letter_code
_entity_poly.pdbx_strand_id
1 'polypeptide(L)'
;MKIRTRLDHQTRQHQIVEAARELIATGGVDSLTIRGLASRVGVTEAAIYRHVASKEEVILLLLQEVQESLFQAISRATRSDRHALERLEHMLQLHVSYVELRQGISFVVIAQAAQFEEPRVRSAGRRLVEKYLSLVSEIITQGIERGEIDKTVSPDAAAMIFFGMIQSAVTRWLFDPSTHPLSENAVAMWVLFRTSLEFSDEDADRHLKEKGTD
;
A
#
# COMPACT_ATOMS: atom_id res chain seq x y z
N MET A 1 14.66 29.29 -20.23
CA MET A 1 13.46 29.73 -19.51
C MET A 1 12.44 28.62 -19.26
N LYS A 2 12.15 27.69 -20.19
CA LYS A 2 11.19 26.57 -20.01
C LYS A 2 11.56 25.55 -18.89
N ILE A 3 12.84 25.27 -18.66
CA ILE A 3 13.31 24.29 -17.65
C ILE A 3 13.04 24.80 -16.22
N ARG A 4 13.26 26.09 -15.96
CA ARG A 4 13.03 26.71 -14.64
C ARG A 4 11.54 26.71 -14.25
N THR A 5 10.63 26.95 -15.22
CA THR A 5 9.19 26.91 -15.01
C THR A 5 8.68 25.50 -14.66
N ARG A 6 9.24 24.46 -15.30
CA ARG A 6 8.85 23.05 -15.04
C ARG A 6 9.33 22.57 -13.67
N LEU A 7 10.57 22.90 -13.29
CA LEU A 7 11.12 22.60 -11.96
C LEU A 7 10.31 23.32 -10.86
N ASP A 8 9.96 24.57 -11.06
CA ASP A 8 9.12 25.33 -10.13
C ASP A 8 7.72 24.72 -9.98
N HIS A 9 7.12 24.26 -11.08
CA HIS A 9 5.81 23.59 -11.05
C HIS A 9 5.86 22.26 -10.27
N GLN A 10 6.85 21.40 -10.51
CA GLN A 10 7.01 20.13 -9.79
C GLN A 10 7.31 20.35 -8.30
N THR A 11 8.19 21.28 -7.99
CA THR A 11 8.51 21.66 -6.62
C THR A 11 7.26 22.12 -5.87
N ARG A 12 6.42 22.94 -6.52
CA ARG A 12 5.18 23.42 -5.91
C ARG A 12 4.16 22.31 -5.72
N GLN A 13 4.00 21.41 -6.69
CA GLN A 13 3.13 20.24 -6.52
C GLN A 13 3.59 19.38 -5.35
N HIS A 14 4.89 19.16 -5.19
CA HIS A 14 5.42 18.42 -4.03
C HIS A 14 5.09 19.11 -2.71
N GLN A 15 5.24 20.43 -2.62
CA GLN A 15 4.84 21.21 -1.43
C GLN A 15 3.34 21.11 -1.13
N ILE A 16 2.49 21.09 -2.17
CA ILE A 16 1.04 20.90 -2.03
C ILE A 16 0.73 19.50 -1.48
N VAL A 17 1.39 18.47 -1.98
CA VAL A 17 1.22 17.08 -1.50
C VAL A 17 1.65 16.94 -0.04
N GLU A 18 2.79 17.52 0.35
CA GLU A 18 3.24 17.52 1.75
C GLU A 18 2.23 18.24 2.65
N ALA A 19 1.78 19.45 2.27
CA ALA A 19 0.77 20.20 3.01
C ALA A 19 -0.55 19.42 3.11
N ALA A 20 -0.95 18.72 2.06
CA ALA A 20 -2.15 17.89 2.06
C ALA A 20 -2.03 16.72 3.05
N ARG A 21 -0.87 16.06 3.11
CA ARG A 21 -0.60 15.00 4.09
C ARG A 21 -0.71 15.51 5.52
N GLU A 22 -0.09 16.64 5.82
CA GLU A 22 -0.16 17.25 7.15
C GLU A 22 -1.60 17.61 7.56
N LEU A 23 -2.40 18.15 6.64
CA LEU A 23 -3.80 18.45 6.90
C LEU A 23 -4.59 17.17 7.20
N ILE A 24 -4.42 16.13 6.37
CA ILE A 24 -5.11 14.86 6.56
C ILE A 24 -4.69 14.19 7.87
N ALA A 25 -3.41 14.21 8.22
CA ALA A 25 -2.90 13.63 9.47
C ALA A 25 -3.48 14.29 10.72
N THR A 26 -3.75 15.60 10.67
CA THR A 26 -4.23 16.38 11.83
C THR A 26 -5.74 16.52 11.92
N GLY A 27 -6.44 16.48 10.81
CA GLY A 27 -7.89 16.78 10.79
C GLY A 27 -8.70 15.89 9.83
N GLY A 28 -8.11 14.77 9.34
CA GLY A 28 -8.78 13.90 8.38
C GLY A 28 -8.93 14.53 6.99
N VAL A 29 -9.55 13.79 6.06
CA VAL A 29 -9.72 14.24 4.66
C VAL A 29 -10.62 15.47 4.53
N ASP A 30 -11.52 15.69 5.48
CA ASP A 30 -12.39 16.88 5.47
C ASP A 30 -11.63 18.18 5.72
N SER A 31 -10.48 18.10 6.42
CA SER A 31 -9.59 19.25 6.62
C SER A 31 -8.85 19.70 5.35
N LEU A 32 -8.82 18.84 4.33
CA LEU A 32 -8.19 19.14 3.05
C LEU A 32 -9.03 20.16 2.27
N THR A 33 -8.62 21.43 2.36
CA THR A 33 -9.23 22.55 1.64
C THR A 33 -8.17 23.37 0.92
N ILE A 34 -8.53 24.05 -0.17
CA ILE A 34 -7.60 24.96 -0.90
C ILE A 34 -7.05 26.04 0.02
N ARG A 35 -7.89 26.59 0.90
CA ARG A 35 -7.46 27.57 1.90
C ARG A 35 -6.47 26.99 2.91
N GLY A 36 -6.71 25.76 3.39
CA GLY A 36 -5.79 25.06 4.28
C GLY A 36 -4.44 24.81 3.63
N LEU A 37 -4.44 24.35 2.36
CA LEU A 37 -3.24 24.17 1.56
C LEU A 37 -2.47 25.46 1.38
N ALA A 38 -3.14 26.55 0.99
CA ALA A 38 -2.54 27.85 0.80
C ALA A 38 -1.86 28.37 2.08
N SER A 39 -2.55 28.21 3.22
CA SER A 39 -1.99 28.58 4.54
C SER A 39 -0.74 27.77 4.89
N ARG A 40 -0.76 26.44 4.65
CA ARG A 40 0.37 25.55 4.96
C ARG A 40 1.58 25.77 4.06
N VAL A 41 1.35 25.99 2.76
CA VAL A 41 2.41 26.28 1.78
C VAL A 41 2.94 27.72 1.90
N GLY A 42 2.20 28.61 2.57
CA GLY A 42 2.57 30.03 2.71
C GLY A 42 2.34 30.85 1.42
N VAL A 43 1.27 30.56 0.69
CA VAL A 43 0.92 31.24 -0.58
C VAL A 43 -0.55 31.63 -0.60
N THR A 44 -0.98 32.34 -1.63
CA THR A 44 -2.40 32.65 -1.85
C THR A 44 -3.16 31.47 -2.43
N GLU A 45 -4.48 31.38 -2.23
CA GLU A 45 -5.35 30.38 -2.86
C GLU A 45 -5.23 30.42 -4.40
N ALA A 46 -5.15 31.62 -4.98
CA ALA A 46 -4.92 31.79 -6.41
C ALA A 46 -3.58 31.19 -6.89
N ALA A 47 -2.56 31.14 -6.02
CA ALA A 47 -1.31 30.47 -6.32
C ALA A 47 -1.45 28.94 -6.30
N ILE A 48 -2.27 28.38 -5.41
CA ILE A 48 -2.60 26.95 -5.38
C ILE A 48 -3.35 26.57 -6.64
N TYR A 49 -4.39 27.32 -7.05
CA TYR A 49 -5.18 27.03 -8.26
C TYR A 49 -4.38 27.02 -9.57
N ARG A 50 -3.18 27.60 -9.60
CA ARG A 50 -2.26 27.46 -10.76
C ARG A 50 -1.63 26.10 -10.88
N HIS A 51 -1.68 25.25 -9.85
CA HIS A 51 -1.03 23.95 -9.78
C HIS A 51 -2.01 22.79 -9.59
N VAL A 52 -3.17 23.05 -8.99
CA VAL A 52 -4.25 22.09 -8.79
C VAL A 52 -5.60 22.80 -8.96
N ALA A 53 -6.48 22.22 -9.76
CA ALA A 53 -7.77 22.87 -10.10
C ALA A 53 -8.84 22.62 -9.02
N SER A 54 -8.71 21.54 -8.22
CA SER A 54 -9.71 21.14 -7.24
C SER A 54 -9.13 20.27 -6.13
N LYS A 55 -9.95 19.95 -5.10
CA LYS A 55 -9.61 18.99 -4.04
C LYS A 55 -9.37 17.59 -4.62
N GLU A 56 -10.15 17.18 -5.60
CA GLU A 56 -10.03 15.89 -6.29
C GLU A 56 -8.66 15.74 -6.97
N GLU A 57 -8.15 16.80 -7.57
CA GLU A 57 -6.82 16.80 -8.19
C GLU A 57 -5.72 16.64 -7.14
N VAL A 58 -5.87 17.24 -5.96
CA VAL A 58 -4.94 17.02 -4.83
C VAL A 58 -4.97 15.55 -4.38
N ILE A 59 -6.15 14.94 -4.28
CA ILE A 59 -6.28 13.51 -3.95
C ILE A 59 -5.64 12.63 -5.03
N LEU A 60 -5.78 12.97 -6.31
CA LEU A 60 -5.09 12.25 -7.39
C LEU A 60 -3.57 12.33 -7.27
N LEU A 61 -3.01 13.49 -6.92
CA LEU A 61 -1.58 13.65 -6.67
C LEU A 61 -1.12 12.83 -5.45
N LEU A 62 -1.92 12.79 -4.38
CA LEU A 62 -1.65 11.95 -3.20
C LEU A 62 -1.68 10.46 -3.55
N LEU A 63 -2.66 9.99 -4.33
CA LEU A 63 -2.73 8.60 -4.78
C LEU A 63 -1.55 8.22 -5.67
N GLN A 64 -1.12 9.13 -6.54
CA GLN A 64 0.07 8.94 -7.36
C GLN A 64 1.33 8.84 -6.50
N GLU A 65 1.51 9.74 -5.54
CA GLU A 65 2.65 9.73 -4.61
C GLU A 65 2.66 8.45 -3.77
N VAL A 66 1.50 8.02 -3.24
CA VAL A 66 1.37 6.74 -2.53
C VAL A 66 1.77 5.57 -3.43
N GLN A 67 1.27 5.55 -4.67
CA GLN A 67 1.63 4.50 -5.61
C GLN A 67 3.14 4.44 -5.82
N GLU A 68 3.77 5.56 -6.16
CA GLU A 68 5.20 5.61 -6.45
C GLU A 68 6.04 5.22 -5.22
N SER A 69 5.78 5.82 -4.06
CA SER A 69 6.56 5.61 -2.84
C SER A 69 6.35 4.24 -2.21
N LEU A 70 5.11 3.72 -2.18
CA LEU A 70 4.82 2.37 -1.66
C LEU A 70 5.47 1.30 -2.53
N PHE A 71 5.26 1.36 -3.87
CA PHE A 71 5.86 0.36 -4.76
C PHE A 71 7.38 0.45 -4.81
N GLN A 72 7.97 1.63 -4.63
CA GLN A 72 9.41 1.77 -4.43
C GLN A 72 9.86 1.09 -3.13
N ALA A 73 9.13 1.29 -2.03
CA ALA A 73 9.45 0.69 -0.74
C ALA A 73 9.46 -0.84 -0.80
N ILE A 74 8.42 -1.46 -1.41
CA ILE A 74 8.29 -2.92 -1.48
C ILE A 74 9.06 -3.56 -2.64
N SER A 75 9.67 -2.77 -3.55
CA SER A 75 10.31 -3.28 -4.77
C SER A 75 11.44 -4.29 -4.51
N ARG A 76 12.15 -4.17 -3.38
CA ARG A 76 13.22 -5.09 -3.02
C ARG A 76 12.69 -6.49 -2.71
N ALA A 77 11.53 -6.58 -2.05
CA ALA A 77 10.88 -7.85 -1.77
C ALA A 77 10.33 -8.51 -3.04
N THR A 78 9.70 -7.72 -3.91
CA THR A 78 9.03 -8.24 -5.12
C THR A 78 10.00 -8.74 -6.20
N ARG A 79 11.23 -8.21 -6.24
CA ARG A 79 12.27 -8.54 -7.25
C ARG A 79 13.35 -9.50 -6.75
N SER A 80 13.19 -10.10 -5.59
CA SER A 80 14.14 -11.02 -5.00
C SER A 80 13.99 -12.42 -5.61
N ASP A 81 15.11 -13.15 -5.77
CA ASP A 81 15.12 -14.58 -6.12
C ASP A 81 14.92 -15.50 -4.90
N ARG A 82 14.58 -14.93 -3.75
CA ARG A 82 14.30 -15.67 -2.52
C ARG A 82 13.04 -16.52 -2.66
N HIS A 83 12.87 -17.45 -1.73
CA HIS A 83 11.66 -18.23 -1.54
C HIS A 83 10.41 -17.33 -1.43
N ALA A 84 9.30 -17.76 -2.02
CA ALA A 84 8.09 -16.93 -2.10
C ALA A 84 7.60 -16.46 -0.74
N LEU A 85 7.64 -17.31 0.29
CA LEU A 85 7.25 -16.94 1.65
C LEU A 85 8.16 -15.86 2.26
N GLU A 86 9.48 -15.93 2.02
CA GLU A 86 10.41 -14.88 2.47
C GLU A 86 10.16 -13.55 1.76
N ARG A 87 9.79 -13.60 0.48
CA ARG A 87 9.42 -12.39 -0.29
C ARG A 87 8.18 -11.74 0.26
N LEU A 88 7.14 -12.53 0.58
CA LEU A 88 5.89 -12.05 1.17
C LEU A 88 6.13 -11.47 2.56
N GLU A 89 6.91 -12.15 3.42
CA GLU A 89 7.26 -11.65 4.75
C GLU A 89 7.99 -10.31 4.67
N HIS A 90 9.01 -10.24 3.81
CA HIS A 90 9.76 -9.00 3.61
C HIS A 90 8.89 -7.88 3.04
N MET A 91 7.97 -8.21 2.11
CA MET A 91 6.99 -7.26 1.58
C MET A 91 6.07 -6.71 2.68
N LEU A 92 5.60 -7.59 3.58
CA LEU A 92 4.79 -7.20 4.74
C LEU A 92 5.55 -6.22 5.65
N GLN A 93 6.79 -6.56 6.01
CA GLN A 93 7.64 -5.73 6.87
C GLN A 93 7.88 -4.34 6.25
N LEU A 94 8.20 -4.29 4.96
CA LEU A 94 8.42 -3.03 4.25
C LEU A 94 7.15 -2.20 4.14
N HIS A 95 5.98 -2.84 3.92
CA HIS A 95 4.70 -2.13 3.86
C HIS A 95 4.31 -1.57 5.23
N VAL A 96 4.45 -2.35 6.30
CA VAL A 96 4.19 -1.90 7.67
C VAL A 96 5.07 -0.71 8.03
N SER A 97 6.38 -0.80 7.79
CA SER A 97 7.31 0.31 8.03
C SER A 97 6.95 1.56 7.21
N TYR A 98 6.52 1.38 5.95
CA TYR A 98 6.03 2.47 5.12
C TYR A 98 4.80 3.16 5.72
N VAL A 99 3.83 2.37 6.22
CA VAL A 99 2.61 2.91 6.83
C VAL A 99 2.92 3.67 8.12
N GLU A 100 3.77 3.14 8.99
CA GLU A 100 4.20 3.81 10.22
C GLU A 100 4.90 5.13 9.92
N LEU A 101 5.87 5.12 9.00
CA LEU A 101 6.61 6.33 8.58
C LEU A 101 5.68 7.41 8.03
N ARG A 102 4.60 7.01 7.35
CA ARG A 102 3.61 7.90 6.73
C ARG A 102 2.37 8.13 7.60
N GLN A 103 2.39 7.69 8.86
CA GLN A 103 1.28 7.88 9.83
C GLN A 103 -0.08 7.39 9.31
N GLY A 104 -0.10 6.30 8.53
CA GLY A 104 -1.31 5.71 8.00
C GLY A 104 -2.03 6.49 6.89
N ILE A 105 -1.49 7.63 6.45
CA ILE A 105 -2.16 8.51 5.48
C ILE A 105 -2.49 7.79 4.18
N SER A 106 -1.61 6.91 3.71
CA SER A 106 -1.84 6.10 2.51
C SER A 106 -3.13 5.29 2.61
N PHE A 107 -3.37 4.66 3.77
CA PHE A 107 -4.60 3.92 4.06
C PHE A 107 -5.83 4.83 3.99
N VAL A 108 -5.78 5.97 4.68
CA VAL A 108 -6.89 6.95 4.73
C VAL A 108 -7.23 7.46 3.33
N VAL A 109 -6.21 7.82 2.54
CA VAL A 109 -6.41 8.35 1.17
C VAL A 109 -7.01 7.30 0.24
N ILE A 110 -6.56 6.03 0.31
CA ILE A 110 -7.09 4.93 -0.50
C ILE A 110 -8.54 4.63 -0.12
N ALA A 111 -8.85 4.52 1.17
CA ALA A 111 -10.21 4.26 1.66
C ALA A 111 -11.17 5.39 1.25
N GLN A 112 -10.72 6.64 1.37
CA GLN A 112 -11.51 7.80 0.99
C GLN A 112 -11.72 7.88 -0.53
N ALA A 113 -10.73 7.49 -1.34
CA ALA A 113 -10.86 7.50 -2.80
C ALA A 113 -12.04 6.69 -3.31
N ALA A 114 -12.43 5.60 -2.60
CA ALA A 114 -13.59 4.79 -2.94
C ALA A 114 -14.93 5.53 -2.77
N GLN A 115 -14.98 6.58 -1.92
CA GLN A 115 -16.18 7.35 -1.60
C GLN A 115 -16.32 8.61 -2.46
N PHE A 116 -15.31 9.01 -3.22
CA PHE A 116 -15.40 10.18 -4.10
C PHE A 116 -16.40 9.94 -5.24
N GLU A 117 -17.19 10.95 -5.57
CA GLU A 117 -18.10 10.91 -6.73
C GLU A 117 -17.31 10.98 -8.05
N GLU A 118 -16.16 11.66 -8.05
CA GLU A 118 -15.30 11.82 -9.22
C GLU A 118 -14.74 10.45 -9.70
N PRO A 119 -15.13 9.99 -10.92
CA PRO A 119 -14.73 8.66 -11.43
C PRO A 119 -13.22 8.48 -11.57
N ARG A 120 -12.47 9.57 -11.84
CA ARG A 120 -11.01 9.53 -11.99
C ARG A 120 -10.34 9.19 -10.67
N VAL A 121 -10.82 9.72 -9.53
CA VAL A 121 -10.32 9.44 -8.18
C VAL A 121 -10.57 7.98 -7.82
N ARG A 122 -11.81 7.51 -7.98
CA ARG A 122 -12.16 6.10 -7.72
C ARG A 122 -11.33 5.14 -8.57
N SER A 123 -11.17 5.46 -9.86
CA SER A 123 -10.38 4.64 -10.78
C SER A 123 -8.89 4.61 -10.41
N ALA A 124 -8.33 5.73 -9.92
CA ALA A 124 -6.94 5.78 -9.46
C ALA A 124 -6.75 4.92 -8.20
N GLY A 125 -7.63 5.04 -7.19
CA GLY A 125 -7.60 4.21 -5.99
C GLY A 125 -7.74 2.72 -6.33
N ARG A 126 -8.71 2.35 -7.19
CA ARG A 126 -8.89 0.97 -7.65
C ARG A 126 -7.64 0.42 -8.31
N ARG A 127 -7.04 1.13 -9.26
CA ARG A 127 -5.80 0.67 -9.94
C ARG A 127 -4.64 0.45 -8.98
N LEU A 128 -4.52 1.28 -7.94
CA LEU A 128 -3.48 1.12 -6.92
C LEU A 128 -3.67 -0.18 -6.16
N VAL A 129 -4.89 -0.48 -5.70
CA VAL A 129 -5.23 -1.72 -4.98
C VAL A 129 -5.05 -2.94 -5.89
N GLU A 130 -5.59 -2.91 -7.11
CA GLU A 130 -5.46 -3.99 -8.09
C GLU A 130 -3.98 -4.31 -8.39
N LYS A 131 -3.16 -3.29 -8.58
CA LYS A 131 -1.72 -3.47 -8.80
C LYS A 131 -1.03 -4.13 -7.60
N TYR A 132 -1.42 -3.77 -6.38
CA TYR A 132 -0.88 -4.40 -5.17
C TYR A 132 -1.28 -5.87 -5.08
N LEU A 133 -2.56 -6.18 -5.27
CA LEU A 133 -3.07 -7.56 -5.28
C LEU A 133 -2.40 -8.41 -6.35
N SER A 134 -2.23 -7.87 -7.57
CA SER A 134 -1.53 -8.57 -8.65
C SER A 134 -0.08 -8.92 -8.29
N LEU A 135 0.65 -8.03 -7.62
CA LEU A 135 2.02 -8.31 -7.18
C LEU A 135 2.09 -9.44 -6.16
N VAL A 136 1.16 -9.48 -5.20
CA VAL A 136 1.10 -10.55 -4.20
C VAL A 136 0.70 -11.87 -4.87
N SER A 137 -0.35 -11.86 -5.71
CA SER A 137 -0.82 -13.03 -6.46
C SER A 137 0.30 -13.61 -7.35
N GLU A 138 1.11 -12.76 -7.99
CA GLU A 138 2.25 -13.20 -8.80
C GLU A 138 3.33 -13.89 -7.97
N ILE A 139 3.67 -13.37 -6.78
CA ILE A 139 4.63 -14.02 -5.88
C ILE A 139 4.13 -15.40 -5.45
N ILE A 140 2.84 -15.51 -5.11
CA ILE A 140 2.22 -16.78 -4.69
C ILE A 140 2.19 -17.76 -5.86
N THR A 141 1.81 -17.34 -7.07
CA THR A 141 1.81 -18.18 -8.28
C THR A 141 3.22 -18.74 -8.55
N GLN A 142 4.25 -17.90 -8.50
CA GLN A 142 5.63 -18.34 -8.65
C GLN A 142 6.05 -19.34 -7.55
N GLY A 143 5.58 -19.14 -6.31
CA GLY A 143 5.80 -20.06 -5.20
C GLY A 143 5.15 -21.43 -5.45
N ILE A 144 3.93 -21.47 -5.97
CA ILE A 144 3.24 -22.72 -6.36
C ILE A 144 4.01 -23.44 -7.47
N GLU A 145 4.40 -22.71 -8.53
CA GLU A 145 5.16 -23.28 -9.66
C GLU A 145 6.50 -23.89 -9.25
N ARG A 146 7.14 -23.33 -8.19
CA ARG A 146 8.41 -23.83 -7.63
C ARG A 146 8.22 -24.89 -6.55
N GLY A 147 6.99 -25.23 -6.17
CA GLY A 147 6.69 -26.15 -5.08
C GLY A 147 7.02 -25.58 -3.69
N GLU A 148 7.02 -24.29 -3.54
CA GLU A 148 7.28 -23.55 -2.30
C GLU A 148 5.98 -23.24 -1.53
N ILE A 149 4.85 -23.26 -2.21
CA ILE A 149 3.49 -23.02 -1.70
C ILE A 149 2.59 -24.14 -2.18
N ASP A 150 1.62 -24.53 -1.36
CA ASP A 150 0.66 -25.59 -1.69
C ASP A 150 -0.13 -25.23 -2.96
N LYS A 151 -0.22 -26.18 -3.89
CA LYS A 151 -0.92 -26.05 -5.17
C LYS A 151 -2.43 -25.82 -5.06
N THR A 152 -3.01 -26.13 -3.90
CA THR A 152 -4.44 -25.92 -3.63
C THR A 152 -4.76 -24.47 -3.25
N VAL A 153 -3.74 -23.67 -2.94
CA VAL A 153 -3.91 -22.25 -2.60
C VAL A 153 -4.36 -21.45 -3.82
N SER A 154 -5.45 -20.69 -3.68
CA SER A 154 -5.85 -19.70 -4.68
C SER A 154 -4.98 -18.44 -4.55
N PRO A 155 -4.16 -18.07 -5.56
CA PRO A 155 -3.30 -16.91 -5.48
C PRO A 155 -4.05 -15.59 -5.22
N ASP A 156 -5.19 -15.42 -5.89
CA ASP A 156 -5.99 -14.20 -5.75
C ASP A 156 -6.68 -14.11 -4.37
N ALA A 157 -7.20 -15.22 -3.85
CA ALA A 157 -7.79 -15.25 -2.51
C ALA A 157 -6.73 -14.98 -1.44
N ALA A 158 -5.56 -15.60 -1.55
CA ALA A 158 -4.45 -15.38 -0.65
C ALA A 158 -3.92 -13.93 -0.73
N ALA A 159 -3.85 -13.33 -1.93
CA ALA A 159 -3.50 -11.91 -2.09
C ALA A 159 -4.52 -10.98 -1.39
N MET A 160 -5.82 -11.27 -1.48
CA MET A 160 -6.85 -10.52 -0.76
C MET A 160 -6.70 -10.66 0.76
N ILE A 161 -6.42 -11.86 1.28
CA ILE A 161 -6.18 -12.09 2.71
C ILE A 161 -4.93 -11.33 3.16
N PHE A 162 -3.83 -11.41 2.40
CA PHE A 162 -2.59 -10.69 2.68
C PHE A 162 -2.82 -9.17 2.77
N PHE A 163 -3.52 -8.60 1.83
CA PHE A 163 -3.88 -7.18 1.85
C PHE A 163 -4.83 -6.86 3.00
N GLY A 164 -5.85 -7.70 3.25
CA GLY A 164 -6.84 -7.52 4.31
C GLY A 164 -6.23 -7.54 5.71
N MET A 165 -5.23 -8.39 5.98
CA MET A 165 -4.57 -8.40 7.28
C MET A 165 -3.79 -7.09 7.54
N ILE A 166 -3.16 -6.50 6.52
CA ILE A 166 -2.51 -5.19 6.65
C ILE A 166 -3.56 -4.12 6.93
N GLN A 167 -4.67 -4.13 6.18
CA GLN A 167 -5.76 -3.18 6.35
C GLN A 167 -6.37 -3.22 7.75
N SER A 168 -6.60 -4.41 8.30
CA SER A 168 -7.13 -4.56 9.66
C SER A 168 -6.15 -4.10 10.73
N ALA A 169 -4.86 -4.43 10.57
CA ALA A 169 -3.81 -3.98 11.47
C ALA A 169 -3.67 -2.45 11.48
N VAL A 170 -3.66 -1.83 10.29
CA VAL A 170 -3.60 -0.37 10.15
C VAL A 170 -4.83 0.31 10.73
N THR A 171 -6.02 -0.23 10.47
CA THR A 171 -7.27 0.30 11.03
C THR A 171 -7.20 0.34 12.56
N ARG A 172 -6.81 -0.77 13.18
CA ARG A 172 -6.68 -0.84 14.64
C ARG A 172 -5.63 0.14 15.17
N TRP A 173 -4.49 0.20 14.50
CA TRP A 173 -3.38 1.09 14.87
C TRP A 173 -3.77 2.57 14.79
N LEU A 174 -4.56 2.99 13.80
CA LEU A 174 -5.03 4.37 13.68
C LEU A 174 -5.94 4.81 14.84
N PHE A 175 -6.67 3.87 15.48
CA PHE A 175 -7.46 4.18 16.67
C PHE A 175 -6.61 4.35 17.93
N ASP A 176 -5.54 3.60 18.06
CA ASP A 176 -4.66 3.67 19.23
C ASP A 176 -3.22 3.25 18.86
N PRO A 177 -2.42 4.18 18.35
CA PRO A 177 -1.03 3.91 17.97
C PRO A 177 -0.11 3.53 19.14
N SER A 178 -0.48 3.87 20.39
CA SER A 178 0.38 3.73 21.56
C SER A 178 0.31 2.35 22.19
N THR A 179 -0.84 1.67 22.10
CA THR A 179 -1.06 0.36 22.75
C THR A 179 -0.78 -0.83 21.85
N HIS A 180 -0.71 -0.63 20.56
CA HIS A 180 -0.57 -1.72 19.58
C HIS A 180 0.36 -1.31 18.44
N PRO A 181 1.69 -1.49 18.60
CA PRO A 181 2.62 -1.30 17.50
C PRO A 181 2.20 -2.10 16.27
N LEU A 182 2.18 -1.44 15.12
CA LEU A 182 1.72 -2.07 13.87
C LEU A 182 2.60 -3.28 13.50
N SER A 183 3.90 -3.18 13.74
CA SER A 183 4.88 -4.23 13.51
C SER A 183 4.61 -5.52 14.30
N GLU A 184 4.21 -5.42 15.57
CA GLU A 184 3.91 -6.61 16.39
C GLU A 184 2.67 -7.35 15.89
N ASN A 185 1.61 -6.62 15.54
CA ASN A 185 0.41 -7.20 14.94
C ASN A 185 0.73 -7.88 13.61
N ALA A 186 1.57 -7.26 12.78
CA ALA A 186 1.96 -7.82 11.49
C ALA A 186 2.70 -9.16 11.63
N VAL A 187 3.60 -9.29 12.61
CA VAL A 187 4.32 -10.55 12.89
C VAL A 187 3.36 -11.66 13.28
N ALA A 188 2.43 -11.40 14.19
CA ALA A 188 1.45 -12.39 14.64
C ALA A 188 0.53 -12.86 13.47
N MET A 189 0.08 -11.91 12.64
CA MET A 189 -0.74 -12.21 11.47
C MET A 189 0.06 -12.98 10.41
N TRP A 190 1.34 -12.65 10.22
CA TRP A 190 2.21 -13.36 9.30
C TRP A 190 2.32 -14.85 9.61
N VAL A 191 2.51 -15.21 10.88
CA VAL A 191 2.62 -16.62 11.30
C VAL A 191 1.37 -17.41 10.89
N LEU A 192 0.17 -16.85 11.12
CA LEU A 192 -1.09 -17.50 10.73
C LEU A 192 -1.24 -17.60 9.21
N PHE A 193 -0.94 -16.51 8.50
CA PHE A 193 -1.05 -16.48 7.05
C PHE A 193 -0.07 -17.45 6.38
N ARG A 194 1.18 -17.45 6.83
CA ARG A 194 2.21 -18.37 6.34
C ARG A 194 1.77 -19.83 6.46
N THR A 195 1.27 -20.23 7.63
CA THR A 195 0.78 -21.61 7.85
C THR A 195 -0.33 -21.99 6.88
N SER A 196 -1.17 -21.04 6.47
CA SER A 196 -2.23 -21.29 5.47
C SER A 196 -1.72 -21.49 4.03
N LEU A 197 -0.47 -21.14 3.75
CA LEU A 197 0.18 -21.30 2.44
C LEU A 197 1.07 -22.53 2.37
N GLU A 198 1.49 -23.07 3.51
CA GLU A 198 2.33 -24.25 3.61
C GLU A 198 1.49 -25.52 3.39
N PHE A 199 2.14 -26.62 2.98
CA PHE A 199 1.48 -27.89 2.77
C PHE A 199 0.83 -28.39 4.06
N SER A 200 -0.38 -28.95 3.98
CA SER A 200 -0.96 -29.68 5.10
C SER A 200 -0.14 -30.96 5.38
N ASP A 201 -0.03 -31.37 6.66
CA ASP A 201 0.73 -32.57 7.04
C ASP A 201 0.29 -33.83 6.27
N GLU A 202 -0.99 -33.92 5.88
CA GLU A 202 -1.54 -35.00 5.05
C GLU A 202 -1.00 -35.01 3.61
N ASP A 203 -0.71 -33.82 3.04
CA ASP A 203 -0.16 -33.70 1.69
C ASP A 203 1.37 -33.86 1.70
N ALA A 204 2.06 -33.47 2.78
CA ALA A 204 3.48 -33.71 2.98
C ALA A 204 3.78 -35.21 3.01
N ASP A 205 2.99 -36.04 3.69
CA ASP A 205 3.12 -37.49 3.72
C ASP A 205 2.83 -38.15 2.35
N ARG A 206 1.93 -37.58 1.56
CA ARG A 206 1.60 -38.07 0.21
C ARG A 206 2.74 -37.76 -0.77
N HIS A 207 3.33 -36.59 -0.70
CA HIS A 207 4.47 -36.17 -1.54
C HIS A 207 5.77 -36.96 -1.27
N LEU A 208 6.00 -37.32 0.00
CA LEU A 208 7.14 -38.19 0.37
C LEU A 208 6.96 -39.63 -0.14
N LYS A 209 5.74 -40.15 -0.19
CA LYS A 209 5.43 -41.47 -0.72
C LYS A 209 5.55 -41.55 -2.25
N GLU A 210 5.20 -40.46 -2.96
CA GLU A 210 5.32 -40.40 -4.43
C GLU A 210 6.78 -40.27 -4.91
N LYS A 211 7.66 -39.66 -4.15
CA LYS A 211 9.10 -39.52 -4.46
C LYS A 211 9.96 -40.71 -4.03
N GLY A 212 9.42 -41.64 -3.26
CA GLY A 212 10.12 -42.83 -2.78
C GLY A 212 9.87 -44.13 -3.61
N THR A 213 9.23 -44.01 -4.77
CA THR A 213 8.82 -45.17 -5.60
C THR A 213 9.48 -45.17 -6.98
N ASP A 214 10.59 -44.43 -7.18
CA ASP A 214 11.47 -44.56 -8.37
C ASP A 214 12.79 -45.21 -8.05
#